data_2529c44afffe8d22633366628f665eed
#
_entry.id   2529c44afffe8d22633366628f665eed
#
_cell.length_a   1.000
_cell.length_b   1.000
_cell.length_c   1.000
_cell.angle_alpha   90.00
_cell.angle_beta   90.00
_cell.angle_gamma   90.00
#
_symmetry.space_group_name_H-M   'P 1'
#
loop_
_entity.id
_entity.type
_entity.pdbx_description
1 polymer ?
#
loop_
_entity_poly.entity_id
_entity_poly.type
_entity_poly.pdbx_seq_one_letter_code
_entity_poly.pdbx_strand_id
1 'polypeptide(L)'
;MTPVLFVTWTRHVPSRGLVIGVTCMTDTLPVAGEIVVRDAAGAAWSVTGIDRWAANKFSWKGCPIGLLVDATCPVVAGDSVTIESA
;
A
#
# COMPACT_ATOMS: atom_id res chain seq x y z
N MET A 1 -13.23 -9.85 -6.93
CA MET A 1 -12.17 -9.30 -7.80
C MET A 1 -11.18 -8.51 -6.97
N THR A 2 -9.91 -8.81 -7.10
CA THR A 2 -8.87 -8.09 -6.36
C THR A 2 -8.51 -6.81 -7.13
N PRO A 3 -8.61 -5.63 -6.52
CA PRO A 3 -8.28 -4.40 -7.21
C PRO A 3 -6.78 -4.33 -7.52
N VAL A 4 -6.48 -3.82 -8.72
CA VAL A 4 -5.11 -3.51 -9.12
C VAL A 4 -4.87 -2.05 -8.81
N LEU A 5 -3.79 -1.76 -8.09
CA LEU A 5 -3.41 -0.41 -7.73
C LEU A 5 -2.14 -0.02 -8.46
N PHE A 6 -2.08 1.24 -8.84
CA PHE A 6 -0.91 1.80 -9.50
C PHE A 6 -0.03 2.49 -8.46
N VAL A 7 1.25 2.14 -8.43
CA VAL A 7 2.20 2.74 -7.49
C VAL A 7 2.65 4.09 -8.04
N THR A 8 2.34 5.16 -7.33
CA THR A 8 2.65 6.52 -7.74
C THR A 8 4.02 6.98 -7.27
N TRP A 9 4.47 6.49 -6.12
CA TRP A 9 5.79 6.78 -5.56
C TRP A 9 6.18 5.72 -4.55
N THR A 10 7.48 5.65 -4.27
CA THR A 10 8.01 4.83 -3.18
C THR A 10 9.02 5.65 -2.40
N ARG A 11 9.19 5.31 -1.12
CA ARG A 11 10.13 5.99 -0.24
C ARG A 11 10.67 5.03 0.81
N HIS A 12 11.98 4.94 0.94
CA HIS A 12 12.61 4.20 2.01
C HIS A 12 12.60 5.04 3.30
N VAL A 13 12.14 4.43 4.38
CA VAL A 13 12.15 5.03 5.70
C VAL A 13 13.15 4.25 6.56
N PRO A 14 14.26 4.88 7.01
CA PRO A 14 15.26 4.19 7.78
C PRO A 14 14.68 3.50 9.01
N SER A 15 15.09 2.25 9.25
CA SER A 15 14.64 1.39 10.35
C SER A 15 13.17 0.96 10.29
N ARG A 16 12.42 1.35 9.27
CA ARG A 16 10.99 0.99 9.14
C ARG A 16 10.70 0.13 7.91
N GLY A 17 11.20 0.50 6.76
CA GLY A 17 10.98 -0.24 5.53
C GLY A 17 10.72 0.65 4.34
N LEU A 18 9.94 0.14 3.39
CA LEU A 18 9.55 0.84 2.16
C LEU A 18 8.10 1.28 2.27
N VAL A 19 7.84 2.56 2.00
CA VAL A 19 6.48 3.06 1.87
C VAL A 19 6.12 3.09 0.38
N ILE A 20 4.99 2.45 0.05
CA ILE A 20 4.46 2.40 -1.31
C ILE A 20 3.26 3.33 -1.38
N GLY A 21 3.34 4.36 -2.21
CA GLY A 21 2.26 5.33 -2.41
C GLY A 21 1.26 4.82 -3.44
N VAL A 22 0.00 4.68 -3.02
CA VAL A 22 -1.10 4.23 -3.87
C VAL A 22 -2.34 5.07 -3.59
N THR A 23 -3.34 4.96 -4.47
CA THR A 23 -4.66 5.57 -4.25
C THR A 23 -5.56 4.54 -3.60
N CYS A 24 -6.19 4.91 -2.48
CA CYS A 24 -7.15 4.04 -1.81
C CYS A 24 -8.38 3.83 -2.70
N MET A 25 -8.76 2.58 -2.88
CA MET A 25 -9.88 2.21 -3.77
C MET A 25 -11.15 1.83 -3.01
N THR A 26 -11.11 1.90 -1.68
CA THR A 26 -12.24 1.53 -0.82
C THR A 26 -12.64 2.71 0.07
N ASP A 27 -13.90 2.71 0.52
CA ASP A 27 -14.40 3.77 1.39
C ASP A 27 -13.70 3.81 2.74
N THR A 28 -13.30 2.65 3.26
CA THR A 28 -12.60 2.53 4.53
C THR A 28 -11.12 2.24 4.27
N LEU A 29 -10.27 2.74 5.16
CA LEU A 29 -8.85 2.40 5.12
C LEU A 29 -8.66 0.92 5.43
N PRO A 30 -7.77 0.25 4.71
CA PRO A 30 -7.37 -1.10 5.10
C PRO A 30 -6.66 -1.05 6.45
N VAL A 31 -6.65 -2.17 7.16
CA VAL A 31 -6.00 -2.28 8.47
C VAL A 31 -4.65 -2.96 8.31
N ALA A 32 -3.60 -2.30 8.80
CA ALA A 32 -2.26 -2.87 8.80
C ALA A 32 -2.26 -4.20 9.56
N GLY A 33 -1.53 -5.19 9.03
CA GLY A 33 -1.51 -6.54 9.59
C GLY A 33 -2.60 -7.45 9.03
N GLU A 34 -3.62 -6.90 8.40
CA GLU A 34 -4.71 -7.69 7.82
C GLU A 34 -4.62 -7.80 6.30
N ILE A 35 -3.66 -7.13 5.69
CA ILE A 35 -3.50 -7.12 4.23
C ILE A 35 -2.06 -7.39 3.84
N VAL A 36 -1.90 -7.86 2.61
CA VAL A 36 -0.61 -7.99 1.94
C VAL A 36 -0.66 -7.27 0.61
N VAL A 37 0.50 -6.78 0.17
CA VAL A 37 0.70 -6.27 -1.19
C VAL A 37 1.31 -7.41 -1.99
N ARG A 38 0.71 -7.72 -3.13
CA ARG A 38 1.29 -8.69 -4.07
C ARG A 38 1.84 -7.93 -5.25
N ASP A 39 3.13 -8.15 -5.53
CA ASP A 39 3.81 -7.50 -6.64
C ASP A 39 3.52 -8.23 -7.98
N ALA A 40 4.04 -7.67 -9.07
CA ALA A 40 3.83 -8.23 -10.40
C ALA A 40 4.47 -9.62 -10.58
N ALA A 41 5.47 -9.95 -9.77
CA ALA A 41 6.11 -11.27 -9.78
C ALA A 41 5.34 -12.30 -8.95
N GLY A 42 4.29 -11.87 -8.25
CA GLY A 42 3.46 -12.75 -7.42
C GLY A 42 3.92 -12.86 -5.97
N ALA A 43 4.97 -12.17 -5.57
CA ALA A 43 5.43 -12.19 -4.18
C ALA A 43 4.52 -11.34 -3.30
N ALA A 44 4.22 -11.83 -2.10
CA ALA A 44 3.38 -11.14 -1.13
C ALA A 44 4.24 -10.47 -0.06
N TRP A 45 3.89 -9.23 0.25
CA TRP A 45 4.59 -8.40 1.23
C TRP A 45 3.60 -7.94 2.29
N SER A 46 3.85 -8.30 3.54
CA SER A 46 2.97 -7.91 4.64
C SER A 46 3.00 -6.39 4.82
N VAL A 47 1.82 -5.80 4.97
CA VAL A 47 1.68 -4.37 5.27
C VAL A 47 1.69 -4.19 6.78
N THR A 48 2.70 -3.50 7.28
CA THR A 48 2.91 -3.32 8.73
C THR A 48 2.46 -1.95 9.22
N GLY A 49 2.17 -1.03 8.32
CA GLY A 49 1.69 0.30 8.67
C GLY A 49 0.99 0.95 7.49
N ILE A 50 0.11 1.89 7.78
CA ILE A 50 -0.59 2.68 6.77
C ILE A 50 -0.37 4.15 7.10
N ASP A 51 0.23 4.88 6.17
CA ASP A 51 0.38 6.33 6.29
C ASP A 51 -0.75 7.02 5.54
N ARG A 52 -1.27 8.08 6.13
CA ARG A 52 -2.34 8.89 5.56
C ARG A 52 -2.05 10.36 5.86
N TRP A 53 -2.45 11.22 4.94
CA TRP A 53 -2.16 12.65 5.04
C TRP A 53 -3.40 13.51 5.26
N ALA A 54 -4.53 12.87 5.55
CA ALA A 54 -5.76 13.56 5.86
C ALA A 54 -6.33 13.05 7.17
N ALA A 55 -7.03 13.93 7.89
CA ALA A 55 -7.79 13.56 9.07
C ALA A 55 -9.02 12.73 8.65
N ASN A 56 -9.87 12.39 9.61
CA ASN A 56 -11.05 11.57 9.40
C ASN A 56 -11.85 11.98 8.16
N LYS A 57 -12.24 10.98 7.37
CA LYS A 57 -13.05 11.16 6.17
C LYS A 57 -14.22 10.19 6.17
N PHE A 58 -15.31 10.59 5.54
CA PHE A 58 -16.44 9.68 5.30
C PHE A 58 -16.05 8.55 4.36
N SER A 59 -15.22 8.85 3.39
CA SER A 59 -14.74 7.87 2.44
C SER A 59 -13.27 8.14 2.13
N TRP A 60 -12.49 7.08 2.08
CA TRP A 60 -11.07 7.14 1.69
C TRP A 60 -10.86 6.88 0.22
N LYS A 61 -11.91 6.50 -0.49
CA LYS A 61 -11.83 6.20 -1.93
C LYS A 61 -11.31 7.41 -2.69
N GLY A 62 -10.26 7.19 -3.48
CA GLY A 62 -9.60 8.26 -4.23
C GLY A 62 -8.52 9.00 -3.47
N CYS A 63 -8.31 8.73 -2.18
CA CYS A 63 -7.30 9.41 -1.39
C CYS A 63 -5.94 8.71 -1.50
N PRO A 64 -4.83 9.48 -1.54
CA PRO A 64 -3.51 8.88 -1.49
C PRO A 64 -3.22 8.33 -0.11
N ILE A 65 -2.64 7.12 -0.08
CA ILE A 65 -2.18 6.47 1.15
C ILE A 65 -0.82 5.85 0.91
N GLY A 66 -0.09 5.58 1.98
CA GLY A 66 1.18 4.87 1.93
C GLY A 66 1.08 3.54 2.65
N LEU A 67 1.59 2.49 2.03
CA LEU A 67 1.62 1.15 2.59
C LEU A 67 3.05 0.83 2.98
N LEU A 68 3.29 0.58 4.28
CA LEU A 68 4.63 0.25 4.77
C LEU A 68 4.85 -1.26 4.68
N VAL A 69 5.88 -1.64 3.94
CA VAL A 69 6.30 -3.03 3.75
C VAL A 69 7.78 -3.18 4.05
N ASP A 70 8.29 -4.40 3.99
CA ASP A 70 9.71 -4.68 4.20
C ASP A 70 10.57 -3.91 3.20
N ALA A 71 11.74 -3.44 3.66
CA ALA A 71 12.66 -2.65 2.85
C ALA A 71 13.20 -3.40 1.63
N THR A 72 13.13 -4.73 1.62
CA THR A 72 13.58 -5.54 0.48
C THR A 72 12.54 -5.68 -0.64
N CYS A 73 11.35 -5.12 -0.44
CA CYS A 73 10.30 -5.14 -1.47
C CYS A 73 10.80 -4.42 -2.73
N PRO A 74 10.74 -5.06 -3.91
CA PRO A 74 11.32 -4.49 -5.14
C PRO A 74 10.40 -3.52 -5.88
N VAL A 75 9.24 -3.24 -5.34
CA VAL A 75 8.25 -2.37 -6.00
C VAL A 75 8.80 -0.96 -6.15
N VAL A 76 8.59 -0.38 -7.32
CA VAL A 76 8.99 0.99 -7.66
C VAL A 76 7.82 1.76 -8.26
N ALA A 77 7.92 3.08 -8.30
CA ALA A 77 6.91 3.93 -8.94
C ALA A 77 6.68 3.47 -10.39
N GLY A 78 5.43 3.42 -10.80
CA GLY A 78 5.04 2.93 -12.11
C GLY A 78 4.60 1.48 -12.13
N ASP A 79 4.93 0.71 -11.10
CA ASP A 79 4.50 -0.68 -10.99
C ASP A 79 3.02 -0.79 -10.67
N SER A 80 2.44 -1.95 -10.98
CA SER A 80 1.09 -2.31 -10.54
C SER A 80 1.19 -3.35 -9.44
N VAL A 81 0.36 -3.23 -8.42
CA VAL A 81 0.29 -4.18 -7.30
C VAL A 81 -1.16 -4.50 -7.01
N THR A 82 -1.40 -5.60 -6.31
CA THR A 82 -2.73 -5.92 -5.79
C THR A 82 -2.67 -5.94 -4.26
N ILE A 83 -3.81 -5.63 -3.63
CA ILE A 83 -3.94 -5.72 -2.18
C ILE A 83 -4.90 -6.86 -1.88
N GLU A 84 -4.47 -7.77 -1.02
CA GLU A 84 -5.22 -8.97 -0.67
C GLU A 84 -5.29 -9.10 0.84
N SER A 85 -6.30 -9.82 1.32
CA SER A 85 -6.36 -10.19 2.74
C SER A 85 -5.19 -11.11 3.07
N ALA A 86 -4.61 -10.87 4.22
CA ALA A 86 -3.51 -11.69 4.71
C ALA A 86 -3.98 -13.09 5.09
#